data_593facddba56aa635727d155e18e4908
#
_entry.id   593facddba56aa635727d155e18e4908
#
_cell.length_a   1.000
_cell.length_b   1.000
_cell.length_c   1.000
_cell.angle_alpha   90.00
_cell.angle_beta   90.00
_cell.angle_gamma   90.00
#
_symmetry.space_group_name_H-M   'P 1'
#
loop_
_entity.id
_entity.type
_entity.pdbx_description
1 polymer ?
#
loop_
_entity_poly.entity_id
_entity_poly.type
_entity_poly.pdbx_seq_one_letter_code
_entity_poly.pdbx_strand_id
1 'polypeptide(L)' 'MTDCSLESSIPDWIIDHPETIPIFKEMGIDSSCGGKSLEYLCLLQDLDKQFVFSKLVDAIKSTC' A
#
# COMPACT_ATOMS: atom_id res chain seq x y z
N MET A 1 7.09 11.87 6.77
CA MET A 1 7.82 10.82 6.06
C MET A 1 7.42 9.45 6.58
N THR A 2 7.10 8.53 5.70
CA THR A 2 6.68 7.21 6.12
C THR A 2 7.85 6.23 6.18
N ASP A 3 7.83 5.34 7.19
CA ASP A 3 8.80 4.27 7.28
C ASP A 3 8.40 3.07 6.43
N CYS A 4 7.18 3.07 5.91
CA CYS A 4 6.69 2.00 5.06
C CYS A 4 7.31 2.10 3.66
N SER A 5 7.53 0.95 3.06
CA SER A 5 8.14 0.86 1.74
C SER A 5 7.49 -0.27 0.96
N LEU A 6 8.03 -0.54 -0.22
CA LEU A 6 7.54 -1.66 -1.03
C LEU A 6 7.76 -3.00 -0.35
N GLU A 7 8.70 -3.06 0.58
CA GLU A 7 8.98 -4.29 1.32
C GLU A 7 8.04 -4.48 2.51
N SER A 8 7.33 -3.42 2.92
CA SER A 8 6.40 -3.50 4.04
C SER A 8 5.14 -4.25 3.62
N SER A 9 4.57 -5.00 4.56
CA SER A 9 3.34 -5.73 4.31
C SER A 9 2.16 -4.77 4.27
N ILE A 10 1.04 -5.23 3.71
CA ILE A 10 -0.18 -4.42 3.66
C ILE A 10 -0.66 -4.06 5.08
N PRO A 11 -0.70 -5.00 6.04
CA PRO A 11 -1.06 -4.63 7.41
C PRO A 11 -0.18 -3.54 8.00
N ASP A 12 1.12 -3.54 7.71
CA ASP A 12 2.03 -2.51 8.18
C ASP A 12 1.62 -1.13 7.65
N TRP A 13 1.27 -1.06 6.36
CA TRP A 13 0.81 0.18 5.77
C TRP A 13 -0.46 0.68 6.45
N ILE A 14 -1.39 -0.23 6.71
CA ILE A 14 -2.69 0.11 7.28
C ILE A 14 -2.56 0.57 8.74
N ILE A 15 -1.70 -0.08 9.49
CA ILE A 15 -1.49 0.25 10.90
C ILE A 15 -0.86 1.65 11.03
N ASP A 16 0.16 1.90 10.24
CA ASP A 16 0.85 3.20 10.28
C ASP A 16 0.06 4.30 9.58
N HIS A 17 -0.62 3.94 8.51
CA HIS A 17 -1.34 4.91 7.69
C HIS A 17 -2.70 4.36 7.29
N PRO A 18 -3.70 4.42 8.19
CA PRO A 18 -5.04 3.90 7.89
C PRO A 18 -5.72 4.60 6.72
N GLU A 19 -5.26 5.79 6.38
CA GLU A 19 -5.77 6.52 5.22
C GLU A 19 -5.47 5.82 3.89
N THR A 20 -4.60 4.82 3.90
CA THR A 20 -4.28 4.06 2.69
C THR A 20 -5.27 2.94 2.40
N ILE A 21 -6.15 2.61 3.36
CA ILE A 21 -7.12 1.53 3.18
C ILE A 21 -7.98 1.72 1.92
N PRO A 22 -8.60 2.88 1.69
CA PRO A 22 -9.40 3.06 0.47
C PRO A 22 -8.57 2.97 -0.81
N ILE A 23 -7.29 3.35 -0.74
CA ILE A 23 -6.41 3.26 -1.89
C ILE A 23 -6.18 1.80 -2.28
N PHE A 24 -5.93 0.95 -1.28
CA PHE A 24 -5.76 -0.47 -1.53
C PHE A 24 -7.03 -1.09 -2.13
N LYS A 25 -8.19 -0.70 -1.62
CA LYS A 25 -9.46 -1.21 -2.12
C LYS A 25 -9.71 -0.80 -3.57
N GLU A 26 -9.38 0.44 -3.92
CA GLU A 26 -9.52 0.92 -5.29
C GLU A 26 -8.66 0.13 -6.26
N MET A 27 -7.50 -0.29 -5.82
CA MET A 27 -6.56 -1.03 -6.66
C MET A 27 -6.86 -2.52 -6.67
N GLY A 28 -7.85 -2.97 -5.90
CA GLY A 28 -8.17 -4.39 -5.81
C GLY A 28 -7.17 -5.18 -4.96
N ILE A 29 -6.43 -4.51 -4.11
CA ILE A 29 -5.48 -5.16 -3.20
C ILE A 29 -6.21 -5.52 -1.91
N ASP A 30 -6.16 -6.81 -1.57
CA ASP A 30 -6.82 -7.32 -0.37
C ASP A 30 -5.96 -7.01 0.86
N SER A 31 -6.48 -6.15 1.72
CA SER A 31 -5.75 -5.73 2.93
C SER A 31 -5.71 -6.83 3.99
N SER A 32 -6.49 -7.89 3.83
CA SER A 32 -6.49 -9.01 4.77
C SER A 32 -5.41 -10.04 4.47
N CYS A 33 -4.71 -9.89 3.35
CA CYS A 33 -3.60 -10.77 3.01
C CYS A 33 -2.37 -10.40 3.82
N GLY A 34 -2.30 -10.89 5.05
CA GLY A 34 -1.17 -10.60 5.92
C GLY A 34 0.07 -11.37 5.50
N GLY A 35 1.24 -10.82 5.82
CA GLY A 35 2.51 -11.49 5.60
C GLY A 35 3.12 -11.35 4.23
N LYS A 36 2.46 -10.66 3.32
CA LYS A 36 3.01 -10.42 1.98
C LYS A 36 3.37 -8.94 1.84
N SER A 37 4.50 -8.68 1.18
CA SER A 37 4.92 -7.31 0.94
C SER A 37 4.07 -6.66 -0.13
N LEU A 38 4.06 -5.34 -0.13
CA LEU A 38 3.35 -4.57 -1.15
C LEU A 38 3.89 -4.90 -2.54
N GLU A 39 5.21 -5.00 -2.67
CA GLU A 39 5.85 -5.33 -3.93
C GLU A 39 5.39 -6.69 -4.45
N TYR A 40 5.27 -7.66 -3.55
CA TYR A 40 4.84 -9.00 -3.91
C TYR A 40 3.41 -8.99 -4.47
N LEU A 41 2.52 -8.26 -3.82
CA LEU A 41 1.13 -8.18 -4.26
C LEU A 41 1.00 -7.44 -5.58
N CYS A 42 1.81 -6.42 -5.79
CA CYS A 42 1.83 -5.72 -7.07
C CYS A 42 2.26 -6.67 -8.19
N LEU A 43 3.25 -7.51 -7.91
CA LEU A 43 3.73 -8.48 -8.89
C LEU A 43 2.65 -9.51 -9.22
N LEU A 44 1.95 -9.99 -8.19
CA LEU A 44 0.88 -10.98 -8.38
C LEU A 44 -0.27 -10.44 -9.21
N GLN A 45 -0.59 -9.16 -9.04
CA GLN A 45 -1.73 -8.54 -9.74
C GLN A 45 -1.32 -7.77 -10.98
N ASP A 46 -0.06 -7.89 -11.36
CA ASP A 46 0.48 -7.21 -12.54
C ASP A 46 0.29 -5.69 -12.45
N LEU A 47 0.50 -5.15 -11.26
CA LEU A 47 0.42 -3.72 -11.01
C LEU A 47 1.81 -3.11 -11.01
N ASP A 48 1.90 -1.85 -11.45
CA ASP A 48 3.16 -1.11 -11.39
C ASP A 48 3.41 -0.69 -9.94
N LYS A 49 4.44 -1.26 -9.32
CA LYS A 49 4.75 -0.95 -7.92
C LYS A 49 5.07 0.53 -7.70
N GLN A 50 5.69 1.18 -8.68
CA GLN A 50 6.00 2.60 -8.60
C GLN A 50 4.71 3.43 -8.55
N PHE A 51 3.76 3.08 -9.40
CA PHE A 51 2.48 3.76 -9.44
C PHE A 51 1.72 3.59 -8.13
N VAL A 52 1.66 2.36 -7.63
CA VAL A 52 0.97 2.05 -6.37
C VAL A 52 1.61 2.80 -5.21
N PHE A 53 2.93 2.75 -5.14
CA PHE A 53 3.66 3.43 -4.06
C PHE A 53 3.40 4.94 -4.11
N SER A 54 3.42 5.52 -5.29
CA SER A 54 3.16 6.95 -5.48
C SER A 54 1.76 7.32 -4.99
N LYS A 55 0.77 6.49 -5.30
CA LYS A 55 -0.60 6.72 -4.84
C LYS A 55 -0.71 6.69 -3.33
N LEU A 56 -0.04 5.75 -2.70
CA LEU A 56 -0.07 5.62 -1.24
C LEU A 56 0.60 6.82 -0.57
N VAL A 57 1.74 7.23 -1.06
CA VAL A 57 2.46 8.39 -0.51
C VAL A 57 1.62 9.65 -0.68
N ASP A 58 0.97 9.80 -1.82
CA ASP A 58 0.11 10.93 -2.09
C ASP A 58 -1.05 10.99 -1.11
N ALA A 59 -1.67 9.85 -0.82
CA ALA A 59 -2.75 9.77 0.14
C ALA A 59 -2.29 10.17 1.55
N ILE A 60 -1.10 9.74 1.93
CA ILE A 60 -0.52 10.08 3.22
C ILE A 60 -0.29 11.60 3.33
N LYS A 61 0.24 12.19 2.28
CA LYS A 61 0.49 13.62 2.26
C LYS A 61 -0.78 14.43 2.26
N SER A 62 -1.83 13.92 1.63
CA SER A 62 -3.10 14.63 1.53
C SER A 62 -3.85 14.73 2.85
N THR A 63 -3.57 13.82 3.79
CA THR A 63 -4.26 13.79 5.08
C THR A 63 -3.56 14.63 6.16
N CYS A 64 -2.44 15.20 5.85
CA CYS A 64 -1.70 16.05 6.81
C CYS A 64 -2.18 17.49 6.83
#